data_5a12d94970c4e5c3b8daca07370b1bf5
#
_entry.id   5a12d94970c4e5c3b8daca07370b1bf5
#
_cell.length_a   1.000
_cell.length_b   1.000
_cell.length_c   1.000
_cell.angle_alpha   90.00
_cell.angle_beta   90.00
_cell.angle_gamma   90.00
#
_symmetry.space_group_name_H-M   'P 1'
#
loop_
_entity.id
_entity.type
_entity.pdbx_description
1 polymer ?
#
loop_
_entity_poly.entity_id
_entity_poly.type
_entity_poly.pdbx_seq_one_letter_code
_entity_poly.pdbx_strand_id
1 'polypeptide(L)'
;FSHFNADAIIDKMLKSSKMHDPSYKYYNKTREDIKDMWETKRDTSAQAGTNMHYDIECYYNNMDVNNDSIEYSYFKEFEKAFPDLTAYRTEWTVYYEEYKISGSIDMIYELPDGSLQIYDWKRCEEIVFEPAFKKFSTTKCIKHLPDTNFWHYSLQLNIYKTILEHKYNKKISGLYLVCLHPNNKSYQHIAVPFLDKEMTDLFEFRSQQLKKI
;
A
#
# COMPACT_ATOMS: atom_id res chain seq x y z
N PHE A 1 -6.78 0.80 12.68
CA PHE A 1 -7.50 1.91 12.03
C PHE A 1 -9.00 1.60 11.94
N SER A 2 -9.83 2.63 11.76
CA SER A 2 -11.28 2.45 11.64
C SER A 2 -11.67 1.87 10.27
N HIS A 3 -12.68 0.99 10.26
CA HIS A 3 -13.21 0.49 9.00
C HIS A 3 -13.92 1.59 8.20
N PHE A 4 -13.75 1.55 6.88
CA PHE A 4 -14.51 2.38 5.97
C PHE A 4 -15.97 1.91 5.93
N ASN A 5 -16.91 2.83 6.22
CA ASN A 5 -18.33 2.56 6.18
C ASN A 5 -18.97 3.39 5.05
N ALA A 6 -19.10 2.77 3.87
CA ALA A 6 -19.67 3.40 2.68
C ALA A 6 -21.09 3.93 2.93
N ASP A 7 -21.96 3.12 3.56
CA ASP A 7 -23.34 3.48 3.80
C ASP A 7 -23.49 4.73 4.68
N ALA A 8 -22.73 4.80 5.78
CA ALA A 8 -22.73 5.97 6.65
C ALA A 8 -22.22 7.25 5.97
N ILE A 9 -21.28 7.11 5.02
CA ILE A 9 -20.76 8.25 4.26
C ILE A 9 -21.78 8.69 3.22
N ILE A 10 -22.37 7.75 2.47
CA ILE A 10 -23.42 8.05 1.48
C ILE A 10 -24.61 8.72 2.15
N ASP A 11 -25.04 8.26 3.34
CA ASP A 11 -26.14 8.89 4.10
C ASP A 11 -25.86 10.37 4.44
N LYS A 12 -24.61 10.68 4.81
CA LYS A 12 -24.20 12.07 5.06
C LYS A 12 -24.17 12.89 3.78
N MET A 13 -23.70 12.28 2.67
CA MET A 13 -23.65 12.94 1.36
C MET A 13 -25.07 13.31 0.88
N LEU A 14 -26.01 12.37 0.95
CA LEU A 14 -27.40 12.57 0.51
C LEU A 14 -28.12 13.67 1.30
N LYS A 15 -27.72 13.92 2.55
CA LYS A 15 -28.25 15.02 3.38
C LYS A 15 -27.55 16.36 3.14
N SER A 16 -26.49 16.39 2.35
CA SER A 16 -25.71 17.60 2.09
C SER A 16 -26.39 18.47 1.03
N SER A 17 -26.34 19.79 1.23
CA SER A 17 -26.77 20.78 0.21
C SER A 17 -26.05 20.65 -1.13
N LYS A 18 -24.84 20.08 -1.14
CA LYS A 18 -24.09 19.80 -2.38
C LYS A 18 -24.84 18.90 -3.36
N MET A 19 -25.74 18.03 -2.87
CA MET A 19 -26.55 17.16 -3.73
C MET A 19 -27.52 17.94 -4.65
N HIS A 20 -27.76 19.22 -4.35
CA HIS A 20 -28.60 20.11 -5.16
C HIS A 20 -27.80 21.01 -6.12
N ASP A 21 -26.46 20.89 -6.11
CA ASP A 21 -25.58 21.63 -6.99
C ASP A 21 -25.33 20.85 -8.30
N PRO A 22 -25.75 21.36 -9.47
CA PRO A 22 -25.53 20.70 -10.75
C PRO A 22 -24.06 20.43 -11.09
N SER A 23 -23.11 21.18 -10.51
CA SER A 23 -21.68 20.95 -10.68
C SER A 23 -21.11 19.82 -9.81
N TYR A 24 -21.88 19.35 -8.85
CA TYR A 24 -21.44 18.31 -7.95
C TYR A 24 -21.46 16.92 -8.61
N LYS A 25 -20.36 16.19 -8.51
CA LYS A 25 -20.19 14.87 -9.14
C LYS A 25 -21.35 13.89 -8.92
N TYR A 26 -22.05 14.00 -7.78
CA TYR A 26 -23.14 13.11 -7.40
C TYR A 26 -24.51 13.77 -7.49
N TYR A 27 -24.61 14.93 -8.17
CA TYR A 27 -25.89 15.61 -8.42
C TYR A 27 -26.93 14.63 -9.00
N ASN A 28 -28.13 14.65 -8.46
CA ASN A 28 -29.26 13.76 -8.85
C ASN A 28 -28.95 12.25 -8.82
N LYS A 29 -27.92 11.82 -8.08
CA LYS A 29 -27.63 10.40 -7.90
C LYS A 29 -28.34 9.84 -6.69
N THR A 30 -28.88 8.62 -6.84
CA THR A 30 -29.44 7.84 -5.74
C THR A 30 -28.32 7.21 -4.88
N ARG A 31 -28.69 6.60 -3.76
CA ARG A 31 -27.78 5.80 -2.93
C ARG A 31 -27.15 4.69 -3.75
N GLU A 32 -27.95 3.97 -4.49
CA GLU A 32 -27.56 2.84 -5.34
C GLU A 32 -26.59 3.30 -6.42
N ASP A 33 -26.91 4.38 -7.13
CA ASP A 33 -26.01 4.97 -8.14
C ASP A 33 -24.62 5.31 -7.56
N ILE A 34 -24.58 5.93 -6.38
CA ILE A 34 -23.31 6.30 -5.74
C ILE A 34 -22.51 5.05 -5.36
N LYS A 35 -23.21 4.05 -4.82
CA LYS A 35 -22.60 2.78 -4.41
C LYS A 35 -22.01 2.04 -5.61
N ASP A 36 -22.76 1.90 -6.69
CA ASP A 36 -22.32 1.28 -7.94
C ASP A 36 -21.14 2.03 -8.57
N MET A 37 -21.16 3.35 -8.55
CA MET A 37 -20.03 4.17 -9.02
C MET A 37 -18.75 3.92 -8.20
N TRP A 38 -18.89 3.78 -6.88
CA TRP A 38 -17.74 3.52 -6.00
C TRP A 38 -17.21 2.09 -6.17
N GLU A 39 -18.09 1.11 -6.29
CA GLU A 39 -17.72 -0.29 -6.53
C GLU A 39 -17.04 -0.44 -7.89
N THR A 40 -17.60 0.12 -8.95
CA THR A 40 -16.99 0.11 -10.27
C THR A 40 -15.58 0.77 -10.26
N LYS A 41 -15.46 1.94 -9.61
CA LYS A 41 -14.16 2.60 -9.49
C LYS A 41 -13.16 1.76 -8.71
N ARG A 42 -13.58 1.15 -7.60
CA ARG A 42 -12.75 0.26 -6.78
C ARG A 42 -12.24 -0.91 -7.61
N ASP A 43 -13.14 -1.62 -8.27
CA ASP A 43 -12.83 -2.84 -8.99
C ASP A 43 -11.95 -2.57 -10.22
N THR A 44 -12.23 -1.50 -10.96
CA THR A 44 -11.38 -1.07 -12.07
C THR A 44 -9.98 -0.69 -11.59
N SER A 45 -9.88 0.05 -10.47
CA SER A 45 -8.60 0.45 -9.90
C SER A 45 -7.81 -0.74 -9.36
N ALA A 46 -8.48 -1.70 -8.72
CA ALA A 46 -7.87 -2.92 -8.21
C ALA A 46 -7.34 -3.78 -9.36
N GLN A 47 -8.13 -3.97 -10.42
CA GLN A 47 -7.69 -4.74 -11.60
C GLN A 47 -6.47 -4.09 -12.27
N ALA A 48 -6.49 -2.77 -12.45
CA ALA A 48 -5.36 -2.05 -13.04
C ALA A 48 -4.09 -2.15 -12.14
N GLY A 49 -4.27 -2.13 -10.81
CA GLY A 49 -3.18 -2.37 -9.87
C GLY A 49 -2.61 -3.78 -10.00
N THR A 50 -3.47 -4.81 -10.03
CA THR A 50 -3.06 -6.21 -10.21
C THR A 50 -2.29 -6.42 -11.51
N ASN A 51 -2.77 -5.86 -12.61
CA ASN A 51 -2.09 -5.95 -13.91
C ASN A 51 -0.70 -5.28 -13.85
N MET A 52 -0.61 -4.10 -13.24
CA MET A 52 0.67 -3.40 -13.06
C MET A 52 1.69 -4.23 -12.28
N HIS A 53 1.30 -4.83 -11.15
CA HIS A 53 2.17 -5.70 -10.36
C HIS A 53 2.63 -6.91 -11.17
N TYR A 54 1.71 -7.56 -11.86
CA TYR A 54 2.01 -8.72 -12.70
C TYR A 54 3.00 -8.38 -13.82
N ASP A 55 2.83 -7.25 -14.51
CA ASP A 55 3.73 -6.84 -15.58
C ASP A 55 5.13 -6.47 -15.06
N ILE A 56 5.22 -5.87 -13.88
CA ILE A 56 6.50 -5.60 -13.21
C ILE A 56 7.18 -6.92 -12.80
N GLU A 57 6.43 -7.86 -12.25
CA GLU A 57 6.91 -9.21 -11.93
C GLU A 57 7.45 -9.91 -13.19
N CYS A 58 6.68 -9.91 -14.29
CA CYS A 58 7.10 -10.48 -15.58
C CYS A 58 8.42 -9.85 -16.06
N TYR A 59 8.53 -8.53 -15.98
CA TYR A 59 9.76 -7.83 -16.37
C TYR A 59 10.99 -8.34 -15.62
N TYR A 60 10.92 -8.44 -14.29
CA TYR A 60 12.07 -8.92 -13.49
C TYR A 60 12.32 -10.42 -13.63
N ASN A 61 11.37 -11.19 -14.09
CA ASN A 61 11.51 -12.61 -14.39
C ASN A 61 11.88 -12.87 -15.87
N ASN A 62 12.28 -11.85 -16.63
CA ASN A 62 12.67 -11.91 -18.04
C ASN A 62 11.57 -12.50 -18.95
N MET A 63 10.33 -12.24 -18.63
CA MET A 63 9.19 -12.57 -19.47
C MET A 63 8.84 -11.37 -20.36
N ASP A 64 8.29 -11.65 -21.53
CA ASP A 64 7.84 -10.60 -22.45
C ASP A 64 6.65 -9.82 -21.84
N VAL A 65 6.81 -8.50 -21.79
CA VAL A 65 5.76 -7.59 -21.34
C VAL A 65 5.34 -6.68 -22.49
N ASN A 66 4.09 -6.75 -22.88
CA ASN A 66 3.49 -5.87 -23.87
C ASN A 66 2.48 -4.94 -23.16
N ASN A 67 2.99 -3.87 -22.55
CA ASN A 67 2.20 -2.89 -21.81
C ASN A 67 2.64 -1.47 -22.17
N ASP A 68 1.72 -0.68 -22.71
CA ASP A 68 1.90 0.71 -23.11
C ASP A 68 1.22 1.70 -22.14
N SER A 69 0.79 1.23 -20.97
CA SER A 69 0.18 2.08 -19.95
C SER A 69 1.15 3.12 -19.40
N ILE A 70 0.61 4.22 -18.93
CA ILE A 70 1.37 5.30 -18.30
C ILE A 70 2.06 4.78 -17.03
N GLU A 71 1.39 3.94 -16.24
CA GLU A 71 1.95 3.31 -15.05
C GLU A 71 3.21 2.51 -15.35
N TYR A 72 3.17 1.71 -16.42
CA TYR A 72 4.32 0.92 -16.82
C TYR A 72 5.46 1.79 -17.37
N SER A 73 5.14 2.88 -18.08
CA SER A 73 6.16 3.85 -18.50
C SER A 73 6.87 4.48 -17.30
N TYR A 74 6.14 4.82 -16.24
CA TYR A 74 6.73 5.35 -15.00
C TYR A 74 7.59 4.31 -14.26
N PHE A 75 7.18 3.04 -14.29
CA PHE A 75 8.03 1.96 -13.80
C PHE A 75 9.36 1.89 -14.59
N LYS A 76 9.31 2.02 -15.91
CA LYS A 76 10.53 2.03 -16.74
C LYS A 76 11.41 3.29 -16.51
N GLU A 77 10.80 4.42 -16.17
CA GLU A 77 11.55 5.61 -15.73
C GLU A 77 12.25 5.36 -14.39
N PHE A 78 11.54 4.75 -13.43
CA PHE A 78 12.12 4.36 -12.15
C PHE A 78 13.30 3.41 -12.33
N GLU A 79 13.16 2.37 -13.10
CA GLU A 79 14.22 1.37 -13.37
C GLU A 79 15.47 2.01 -13.94
N LYS A 80 15.31 2.94 -14.88
CA LYS A 80 16.43 3.72 -15.44
C LYS A 80 17.10 4.66 -14.44
N ALA A 81 16.33 5.22 -13.51
CA ALA A 81 16.85 6.14 -12.50
C ALA A 81 17.64 5.44 -11.40
N PHE A 82 17.44 4.14 -11.21
CA PHE A 82 18.07 3.34 -10.16
C PHE A 82 18.80 2.10 -10.75
N PRO A 83 19.80 2.29 -11.64
CA PRO A 83 20.43 1.18 -12.35
C PRO A 83 21.27 0.26 -11.45
N ASP A 84 21.63 0.71 -10.25
CA ASP A 84 22.44 -0.05 -9.29
C ASP A 84 21.58 -0.99 -8.40
N LEU A 85 20.26 -0.93 -8.50
CA LEU A 85 19.37 -1.84 -7.77
C LEU A 85 19.40 -3.22 -8.41
N THR A 86 19.92 -4.20 -7.68
CA THR A 86 19.96 -5.59 -8.13
C THR A 86 18.72 -6.34 -7.63
N ALA A 87 17.90 -6.83 -8.57
CA ALA A 87 16.71 -7.60 -8.22
C ALA A 87 17.08 -8.88 -7.46
N TYR A 88 16.57 -9.03 -6.26
CA TYR A 88 16.74 -10.23 -5.44
C TYR A 88 15.56 -11.18 -5.57
N ARG A 89 14.33 -10.66 -5.40
CA ARG A 89 13.10 -11.46 -5.50
C ARG A 89 11.87 -10.58 -5.73
N THR A 90 10.92 -11.10 -6.51
CA THR A 90 9.59 -10.55 -6.72
C THR A 90 8.53 -11.42 -6.06
N GLU A 91 7.38 -10.85 -5.69
CA GLU A 91 6.20 -11.53 -5.14
C GLU A 91 6.56 -12.60 -4.09
N TRP A 92 7.44 -12.23 -3.16
CA TRP A 92 7.91 -13.18 -2.16
C TRP A 92 6.90 -13.39 -1.04
N THR A 93 6.22 -14.52 -1.06
CA THR A 93 5.36 -14.93 0.05
C THR A 93 6.20 -15.25 1.29
N VAL A 94 5.96 -14.51 2.36
CA VAL A 94 6.62 -14.63 3.66
C VAL A 94 5.59 -14.89 4.75
N TYR A 95 6.00 -15.56 5.82
CA TYR A 95 5.12 -15.85 6.95
C TYR A 95 5.86 -15.87 8.29
N TYR A 96 5.10 -15.63 9.36
CA TYR A 96 5.54 -15.75 10.74
C TYR A 96 4.53 -16.61 11.49
N GLU A 97 4.81 -17.90 11.57
CA GLU A 97 3.86 -18.92 12.03
C GLU A 97 3.35 -18.67 13.45
N GLU A 98 4.24 -18.29 14.36
CA GLU A 98 3.91 -18.06 15.78
C GLU A 98 2.88 -16.95 15.97
N TYR A 99 2.82 -16.00 15.05
CA TYR A 99 1.85 -14.90 15.06
C TYR A 99 0.70 -15.10 14.10
N LYS A 100 0.70 -16.19 13.31
CA LYS A 100 -0.27 -16.45 12.23
C LYS A 100 -0.41 -15.25 11.29
N ILE A 101 0.72 -14.75 10.80
CA ILE A 101 0.82 -13.63 9.86
C ILE A 101 1.54 -14.12 8.61
N SER A 102 1.03 -13.73 7.44
CA SER A 102 1.66 -13.95 6.14
C SER A 102 1.36 -12.78 5.20
N GLY A 103 2.14 -12.66 4.14
CA GLY A 103 1.90 -11.70 3.07
C GLY A 103 2.85 -11.93 1.91
N SER A 104 2.65 -11.21 0.81
CA SER A 104 3.55 -11.16 -0.33
C SER A 104 4.28 -9.82 -0.36
N ILE A 105 5.57 -9.87 -0.66
CA ILE A 105 6.41 -8.69 -0.83
C ILE A 105 6.60 -8.48 -2.32
N ASP A 106 6.19 -7.34 -2.83
CA ASP A 106 6.16 -7.06 -4.27
C ASP A 106 7.55 -7.16 -4.89
N MET A 107 8.55 -6.51 -4.26
CA MET A 107 9.92 -6.47 -4.76
C MET A 107 10.95 -6.32 -3.66
N ILE A 108 12.04 -7.05 -3.81
CA ILE A 108 13.24 -6.92 -2.98
C ILE A 108 14.46 -6.72 -3.86
N TYR A 109 15.26 -5.72 -3.52
CA TYR A 109 16.56 -5.49 -4.10
C TYR A 109 17.67 -5.81 -3.10
N GLU A 110 18.77 -6.35 -3.60
CA GLU A 110 19.99 -6.60 -2.83
C GLU A 110 21.02 -5.51 -3.10
N LEU A 111 21.63 -5.00 -2.03
CA LEU A 111 22.72 -4.04 -2.12
C LEU A 111 24.08 -4.76 -2.13
N PRO A 112 25.17 -4.07 -2.56
CA PRO A 112 26.51 -4.67 -2.61
C PRO A 112 27.03 -5.20 -1.27
N ASP A 113 26.51 -4.72 -0.14
CA ASP A 113 26.85 -5.21 1.21
C ASP A 113 26.03 -6.44 1.64
N GLY A 114 25.18 -6.97 0.76
CA GLY A 114 24.28 -8.09 1.02
C GLY A 114 23.05 -7.74 1.85
N SER A 115 22.84 -6.47 2.19
CA SER A 115 21.58 -6.03 2.81
C SER A 115 20.49 -5.90 1.75
N LEU A 116 19.22 -6.00 2.22
CA LEU A 116 18.07 -5.98 1.36
C LEU A 116 17.26 -4.69 1.55
N GLN A 117 16.65 -4.25 0.48
CA GLN A 117 15.66 -3.17 0.48
C GLN A 117 14.31 -3.71 0.02
N ILE A 118 13.24 -3.38 0.75
CA ILE A 118 11.88 -3.76 0.40
C ILE A 118 11.21 -2.62 -0.34
N TYR A 119 10.66 -2.94 -1.50
CA TYR A 119 9.89 -2.02 -2.35
C TYR A 119 8.48 -2.54 -2.53
N ASP A 120 7.53 -1.61 -2.54
CA ASP A 120 6.11 -1.91 -2.69
C ASP A 120 5.53 -0.96 -3.74
N TRP A 121 4.95 -1.54 -4.79
CA TRP A 121 4.35 -0.81 -5.90
C TRP A 121 2.94 -0.38 -5.56
N LYS A 122 2.66 0.90 -5.69
CA LYS A 122 1.32 1.44 -5.41
C LYS A 122 0.74 2.15 -6.61
N ARG A 123 -0.46 1.76 -6.99
CA ARG A 123 -1.26 2.48 -7.97
C ARG A 123 -2.26 3.39 -7.23
N CYS A 124 -1.75 4.44 -6.63
CA CYS A 124 -2.56 5.44 -5.94
C CYS A 124 -2.23 6.86 -6.44
N GLU A 125 -3.25 7.69 -6.54
CA GLU A 125 -3.11 9.06 -7.05
C GLU A 125 -2.28 9.95 -6.10
N GLU A 126 -2.42 9.74 -4.79
CA GLU A 126 -1.74 10.53 -3.77
C GLU A 126 -1.35 9.68 -2.57
N ILE A 127 -0.14 9.89 -2.06
CA ILE A 127 0.31 9.41 -0.76
C ILE A 127 0.08 10.52 0.27
N VAL A 128 -0.85 10.27 1.18
CA VAL A 128 -1.27 11.23 2.22
C VAL A 128 -0.53 10.93 3.51
N PHE A 129 0.29 11.86 3.97
CA PHE A 129 1.06 11.75 5.22
C PHE A 129 0.25 12.19 6.44
N GLU A 130 -0.50 13.28 6.29
CA GLU A 130 -1.31 13.87 7.35
C GLU A 130 -2.80 13.80 7.00
N PRO A 131 -3.66 13.40 7.93
CA PRO A 131 -5.09 13.28 7.64
C PRO A 131 -5.76 14.67 7.56
N ALA A 132 -6.69 14.84 6.63
CA ALA A 132 -7.48 16.06 6.48
C ALA A 132 -8.27 16.42 7.76
N PHE A 133 -8.66 15.42 8.53
CA PHE A 133 -9.26 15.55 9.88
C PHE A 133 -8.41 14.73 10.84
N LYS A 134 -8.17 15.23 12.06
CA LYS A 134 -7.34 14.57 13.09
C LYS A 134 -7.84 13.16 13.41
N LYS A 135 -7.56 12.23 12.51
CA LYS A 135 -7.94 10.83 12.58
C LYS A 135 -6.68 9.98 12.75
N PHE A 136 -6.67 9.15 13.77
CA PHE A 136 -5.52 8.34 14.17
C PHE A 136 -5.92 6.87 14.31
N SER A 137 -4.93 6.02 14.46
CA SER A 137 -5.15 4.61 14.71
C SER A 137 -6.03 4.37 15.95
N THR A 138 -6.93 3.40 15.85
CA THR A 138 -7.77 2.93 16.97
C THR A 138 -7.06 1.88 17.84
N THR A 139 -5.96 1.32 17.35
CA THR A 139 -5.16 0.33 18.09
C THR A 139 -4.28 1.03 19.12
N LYS A 140 -4.39 0.63 20.40
CA LYS A 140 -3.84 1.35 21.54
C LYS A 140 -2.33 1.63 21.42
N CYS A 141 -1.53 0.65 21.02
CA CYS A 141 -0.06 0.75 20.96
C CYS A 141 0.44 1.63 19.80
N ILE A 142 -0.40 1.92 18.81
CA ILE A 142 -0.06 2.77 17.65
C ILE A 142 -1.02 3.96 17.49
N LYS A 143 -1.64 4.43 18.58
CA LYS A 143 -2.62 5.54 18.54
C LYS A 143 -2.04 6.86 18.02
N HIS A 144 -0.74 7.03 18.07
CA HIS A 144 -0.05 8.22 17.58
C HIS A 144 0.08 8.25 16.06
N LEU A 145 -0.11 7.11 15.38
CA LEU A 145 -0.01 7.04 13.92
C LEU A 145 -1.28 7.57 13.25
N PRO A 146 -1.15 8.54 12.32
CA PRO A 146 -2.27 9.05 11.54
C PRO A 146 -2.97 7.97 10.71
N ASP A 147 -4.29 8.06 10.59
CA ASP A 147 -5.09 7.15 9.75
C ASP A 147 -5.04 7.60 8.28
N THR A 148 -3.90 7.36 7.63
CA THR A 148 -3.67 7.67 6.22
C THR A 148 -3.06 6.48 5.48
N ASN A 149 -3.13 6.50 4.13
CA ASN A 149 -2.56 5.44 3.32
C ASN A 149 -1.03 5.29 3.51
N PHE A 150 -0.29 6.39 3.72
CA PHE A 150 1.14 6.33 4.02
C PHE A 150 1.44 5.47 5.25
N TRP A 151 0.76 5.70 6.36
CA TRP A 151 1.01 4.94 7.59
C TRP A 151 0.50 3.50 7.53
N HIS A 152 -0.58 3.23 6.75
CA HIS A 152 -1.02 1.86 6.49
C HIS A 152 0.05 1.08 5.72
N TYR A 153 0.59 1.65 4.64
CA TYR A 153 1.67 1.02 3.87
C TYR A 153 2.97 0.92 4.66
N SER A 154 3.29 1.94 5.47
CA SER A 154 4.46 1.90 6.34
C SER A 154 4.41 0.74 7.34
N LEU A 155 3.26 0.50 7.95
CA LEU A 155 3.07 -0.66 8.83
C LEU A 155 3.20 -1.98 8.08
N GLN A 156 2.64 -2.10 6.88
CA GLN A 156 2.77 -3.28 6.03
C GLN A 156 4.24 -3.62 5.76
N LEU A 157 5.03 -2.65 5.30
CA LEU A 157 6.45 -2.85 5.00
C LEU A 157 7.27 -3.16 6.25
N ASN A 158 6.97 -2.55 7.38
CA ASN A 158 7.64 -2.84 8.65
C ASN A 158 7.29 -4.24 9.19
N ILE A 159 6.09 -4.75 8.96
CA ILE A 159 5.73 -6.14 9.26
C ILE A 159 6.59 -7.08 8.40
N TYR A 160 6.73 -6.81 7.10
CA TYR A 160 7.57 -7.61 6.21
C TYR A 160 9.04 -7.57 6.64
N LYS A 161 9.58 -6.39 6.97
CA LYS A 161 10.92 -6.24 7.55
C LYS A 161 11.09 -7.14 8.77
N THR A 162 10.16 -7.07 9.73
CA THR A 162 10.22 -7.87 10.96
C THR A 162 10.21 -9.38 10.64
N ILE A 163 9.37 -9.82 9.73
CA ILE A 163 9.33 -11.22 9.29
C ILE A 163 10.67 -11.63 8.69
N LEU A 164 11.20 -10.86 7.75
CA LEU A 164 12.46 -11.18 7.08
C LEU A 164 13.66 -11.21 8.05
N GLU A 165 13.72 -10.29 8.98
CA GLU A 165 14.80 -10.22 9.97
C GLU A 165 14.70 -11.39 10.97
N HIS A 166 13.52 -11.68 11.52
CA HIS A 166 13.36 -12.67 12.58
C HIS A 166 13.30 -14.11 12.08
N LYS A 167 12.66 -14.36 10.93
CA LYS A 167 12.43 -15.73 10.44
C LYS A 167 13.36 -16.13 9.30
N TYR A 168 13.80 -15.19 8.51
CA TYR A 168 14.62 -15.47 7.33
C TYR A 168 16.08 -15.02 7.49
N ASN A 169 16.43 -14.46 8.66
CA ASN A 169 17.77 -13.97 8.99
C ASN A 169 18.34 -13.01 7.91
N LYS A 170 17.49 -12.10 7.43
CA LYS A 170 17.87 -11.09 6.44
C LYS A 170 18.14 -9.76 7.13
N LYS A 171 19.09 -8.98 6.60
CA LYS A 171 19.36 -7.61 7.04
C LYS A 171 18.61 -6.65 6.12
N ILE A 172 17.69 -5.87 6.66
CA ILE A 172 16.92 -4.89 5.89
C ILE A 172 17.49 -3.50 6.13
N SER A 173 17.89 -2.82 5.04
CA SER A 173 18.50 -1.50 5.07
C SER A 173 17.60 -0.37 4.59
N GLY A 174 16.45 -0.67 4.00
CA GLY A 174 15.51 0.34 3.52
C GLY A 174 14.14 -0.21 3.18
N LEU A 175 13.13 0.66 3.30
CA LEU A 175 11.73 0.40 2.95
C LEU A 175 11.25 1.52 2.05
N TYR A 176 10.61 1.21 0.94
CA TYR A 176 10.22 2.19 -0.06
C TYR A 176 8.85 1.89 -0.66
N LEU A 177 8.09 2.96 -0.90
CA LEU A 177 6.91 2.95 -1.76
C LEU A 177 7.27 3.56 -3.10
N VAL A 178 6.83 2.95 -4.17
CA VAL A 178 6.92 3.54 -5.52
C VAL A 178 5.50 3.68 -6.06
N CYS A 179 5.05 4.92 -6.14
CA CYS A 179 3.69 5.24 -6.59
C CYS A 179 3.69 5.48 -8.10
N LEU A 180 2.91 4.67 -8.81
CA LEU A 180 2.78 4.66 -10.26
C LEU A 180 1.32 4.90 -10.63
N HIS A 181 0.90 6.17 -10.78
CA HIS A 181 -0.48 6.50 -11.11
C HIS A 181 -0.56 7.42 -12.33
N PRO A 182 -1.45 7.16 -13.31
CA PRO A 182 -1.48 7.90 -14.58
C PRO A 182 -1.81 9.38 -14.44
N ASN A 183 -2.45 9.80 -13.33
CA ASN A 183 -2.71 11.21 -13.05
C ASN A 183 -1.49 11.97 -12.50
N ASN A 184 -0.42 11.27 -12.14
CA ASN A 184 0.82 11.90 -11.71
C ASN A 184 1.65 12.31 -12.93
N LYS A 185 2.64 13.17 -12.71
CA LYS A 185 3.56 13.62 -13.79
C LYS A 185 4.70 12.63 -14.05
N SER A 186 5.00 11.78 -13.08
CA SER A 186 6.03 10.75 -13.07
C SER A 186 5.80 9.84 -11.87
N TYR A 187 6.64 8.82 -11.68
CA TYR A 187 6.64 8.01 -10.46
C TYR A 187 6.98 8.85 -9.21
N GLN A 188 6.55 8.39 -8.05
CA GLN A 188 6.98 8.93 -6.76
C GLN A 188 7.76 7.84 -6.01
N HIS A 189 8.97 8.13 -5.57
CA HIS A 189 9.81 7.24 -4.78
C HIS A 189 9.88 7.78 -3.35
N ILE A 190 9.30 7.04 -2.40
CA ILE A 190 9.05 7.51 -1.03
C ILE A 190 9.69 6.56 -0.04
N ALA A 191 10.65 7.07 0.75
CA ALA A 191 11.24 6.31 1.83
C ALA A 191 10.24 6.16 3.01
N VAL A 192 10.20 4.97 3.57
CA VAL A 192 9.36 4.62 4.72
C VAL A 192 10.24 4.49 5.96
N PRO A 193 9.87 5.12 7.10
CA PRO A 193 10.63 5.01 8.33
C PRO A 193 10.57 3.61 8.93
N PHE A 194 11.62 3.20 9.63
CA PHE A 194 11.59 2.02 10.47
C PHE A 194 10.74 2.30 11.72
N LEU A 195 9.82 1.40 12.00
CA LEU A 195 8.86 1.46 13.10
C LEU A 195 9.13 0.34 14.11
N ASP A 196 10.38 0.20 14.55
CA ASP A 196 10.83 -0.95 15.36
C ASP A 196 10.08 -1.02 16.71
N LYS A 197 9.80 0.13 17.32
CA LYS A 197 9.02 0.19 18.55
C LYS A 197 7.57 -0.25 18.31
N GLU A 198 6.93 0.31 17.29
CA GLU A 198 5.55 -0.01 16.92
C GLU A 198 5.41 -1.49 16.54
N MET A 199 6.42 -2.07 15.86
CA MET A 199 6.44 -3.50 15.56
C MET A 199 6.53 -4.34 16.81
N THR A 200 7.44 -4.02 17.74
CA THR A 200 7.54 -4.71 19.04
C THR A 200 6.19 -4.71 19.77
N ASP A 201 5.58 -3.54 19.90
CA ASP A 201 4.31 -3.36 20.61
C ASP A 201 3.14 -4.11 19.90
N LEU A 202 3.11 -4.11 18.56
CA LEU A 202 2.08 -4.78 17.76
C LEU A 202 2.22 -6.31 17.82
N PHE A 203 3.43 -6.84 17.73
CA PHE A 203 3.67 -8.29 17.83
C PHE A 203 3.37 -8.80 19.24
N GLU A 204 3.69 -8.03 20.29
CA GLU A 204 3.28 -8.36 21.66
C GLU A 204 1.75 -8.35 21.80
N PHE A 205 1.08 -7.32 21.30
CA PHE A 205 -0.38 -7.22 21.27
C PHE A 205 -1.00 -8.42 20.54
N ARG A 206 -0.45 -8.82 19.38
CA ARG A 206 -0.90 -9.99 18.63
C ARG A 206 -0.72 -11.29 19.43
N SER A 207 0.43 -11.47 20.08
CA SER A 207 0.68 -12.61 20.96
C SER A 207 -0.37 -12.75 22.06
N GLN A 208 -0.72 -11.63 22.71
CA GLN A 208 -1.77 -11.60 23.74
C GLN A 208 -3.16 -11.97 23.19
N GLN A 209 -3.47 -11.56 21.95
CA GLN A 209 -4.72 -11.97 21.28
C GLN A 209 -4.77 -13.49 21.02
N LEU A 210 -3.67 -14.07 20.55
CA LEU A 210 -3.62 -15.50 20.23
C LEU A 210 -3.73 -16.40 21.48
N LYS A 211 -3.29 -15.93 22.63
CA LYS A 211 -3.43 -16.65 23.92
C LYS A 211 -4.87 -16.67 24.45
N LYS A 212 -5.77 -15.88 23.90
CA LYS A 212 -7.19 -15.78 24.32
C LYS A 212 -8.13 -16.63 23.46
N ILE A 213 -7.60 -17.25 22.41
CA ILE A 213 -8.29 -18.16 21.49
C ILE A 213 -7.98 -19.61 21.88
#